data_169469d6003f940e5e5dece9446f8485
#
_entry.id   169469d6003f940e5e5dece9446f8485
#
_cell.length_a   1.000
_cell.length_b   1.000
_cell.length_c   1.000
_cell.angle_alpha   90.00
_cell.angle_beta   90.00
_cell.angle_gamma   90.00
#
_symmetry.space_group_name_H-M   'P 1'
#
loop_
_entity.id
_entity.type
_entity.pdbx_description
1 polymer ?
#
loop_
_entity_poly.entity_id
_entity_poly.type
_entity_poly.pdbx_seq_one_letter_code
_entity_poly.pdbx_strand_id
1 'polypeptide(L)'
;DLGEQFYLWEVAVAAAGVILGIDAFDQPNVQESKDNTVALLKEYAQTGTFAEPRTDVENHAFALSYLSGSKNLPSQNPVQALAGLLAQLRPHDYNAITAYVARNPEHIGLLEELRVKIRDARKVATTVGFGPRFLHSTGQLHKGGPDTCVVLQIVADDTEDPKIPGMGLGFRTLLAAQALGDWMSLDKRNRRGVRVHLKGDVAAGLRALISAVDEALSVRA
;
A
#
# COMPACT_ATOMS: atom_id res chain seq x y z
N ASP A 1 -33.86 1.95 -15.58
CA ASP A 1 -32.75 1.85 -16.57
C ASP A 1 -31.40 2.09 -15.88
N LEU A 2 -30.28 2.08 -16.65
CA LEU A 2 -28.95 2.24 -16.07
C LEU A 2 -28.73 3.65 -15.46
N GLY A 3 -29.25 4.69 -16.12
CA GLY A 3 -29.14 6.06 -15.61
C GLY A 3 -29.91 6.26 -14.30
N GLU A 4 -31.06 5.61 -14.16
CA GLU A 4 -31.82 5.60 -12.91
C GLU A 4 -31.03 4.95 -11.77
N GLN A 5 -30.31 3.84 -12.04
CA GLN A 5 -29.44 3.20 -11.05
C GLN A 5 -28.28 4.11 -10.63
N PHE A 6 -27.64 4.80 -11.55
CA PHE A 6 -26.59 5.76 -11.22
C PHE A 6 -27.13 6.89 -10.34
N TYR A 7 -28.25 7.49 -10.72
CA TYR A 7 -28.86 8.55 -9.93
C TYR A 7 -29.25 8.09 -8.52
N LEU A 8 -29.84 6.90 -8.40
CA LEU A 8 -30.20 6.31 -7.11
C LEU A 8 -28.99 6.16 -6.19
N TRP A 9 -27.88 5.64 -6.71
CA TRP A 9 -26.66 5.46 -5.94
C TRP A 9 -25.96 6.78 -5.58
N GLU A 10 -25.97 7.76 -6.46
CA GLU A 10 -25.44 9.10 -6.17
C GLU A 10 -26.22 9.77 -5.02
N VAL A 11 -27.53 9.71 -5.07
CA VAL A 11 -28.39 10.23 -3.98
C VAL A 11 -28.17 9.45 -2.68
N ALA A 12 -28.07 8.12 -2.76
CA ALA A 12 -27.80 7.29 -1.58
C ALA A 12 -26.45 7.62 -0.93
N VAL A 13 -25.40 7.83 -1.73
CA VAL A 13 -24.07 8.24 -1.25
C VAL A 13 -24.12 9.63 -0.60
N ALA A 14 -24.82 10.59 -1.21
CA ALA A 14 -24.98 11.92 -0.64
C ALA A 14 -25.72 11.85 0.72
N ALA A 15 -26.82 11.10 0.80
CA ALA A 15 -27.56 10.92 2.05
C ALA A 15 -26.70 10.22 3.13
N ALA A 16 -25.95 9.20 2.77
CA ALA A 16 -25.00 8.54 3.68
C ALA A 16 -23.92 9.52 4.18
N GLY A 17 -23.40 10.37 3.30
CA GLY A 17 -22.44 11.43 3.67
C GLY A 17 -22.99 12.37 4.74
N VAL A 18 -24.23 12.82 4.60
CA VAL A 18 -24.88 13.66 5.60
C VAL A 18 -25.02 12.94 6.95
N ILE A 19 -25.44 11.67 6.94
CA ILE A 19 -25.60 10.86 8.17
C ILE A 19 -24.25 10.63 8.87
N LEU A 20 -23.19 10.37 8.09
CA LEU A 20 -21.84 10.13 8.59
C LEU A 20 -21.07 11.43 8.94
N GLY A 21 -21.59 12.59 8.56
CA GLY A 21 -20.92 13.87 8.78
C GLY A 21 -19.64 14.05 7.94
N ILE A 22 -19.61 13.50 6.73
CA ILE A 22 -18.49 13.58 5.80
C ILE A 22 -18.91 14.21 4.48
N ASP A 23 -17.95 14.80 3.76
CA ASP A 23 -18.11 15.13 2.34
C ASP A 23 -17.77 13.90 1.50
N ALA A 24 -18.80 13.25 0.95
CA ALA A 24 -18.66 12.03 0.17
C ALA A 24 -18.03 12.28 -1.22
N PHE A 25 -17.89 13.53 -1.65
CA PHE A 25 -17.42 13.92 -2.99
C PHE A 25 -16.04 14.58 -2.96
N ASP A 26 -15.43 14.77 -1.79
CA ASP A 26 -14.09 15.32 -1.62
C ASP A 26 -13.05 14.23 -1.35
N GLN A 27 -11.85 14.41 -1.92
CA GLN A 27 -10.72 13.46 -1.80
C GLN A 27 -9.40 14.19 -1.50
N PRO A 28 -9.30 14.96 -0.40
CA PRO A 28 -8.14 15.80 -0.13
C PRO A 28 -6.85 14.99 0.02
N ASN A 29 -6.92 13.76 0.53
CA ASN A 29 -5.75 12.92 0.73
C ASN A 29 -5.24 12.27 -0.56
N VAL A 30 -6.10 12.10 -1.55
CA VAL A 30 -5.69 11.69 -2.91
C VAL A 30 -4.95 12.84 -3.60
N GLN A 31 -5.43 14.08 -3.47
CA GLN A 31 -4.76 15.24 -4.02
C GLN A 31 -3.37 15.44 -3.38
N GLU A 32 -3.25 15.30 -2.06
CA GLU A 32 -1.96 15.36 -1.36
C GLU A 32 -0.95 14.34 -1.92
N SER A 33 -1.36 13.10 -2.20
CA SER A 33 -0.47 12.11 -2.82
C SER A 33 -0.01 12.50 -4.23
N LYS A 34 -0.87 13.17 -5.01
CA LYS A 34 -0.49 13.71 -6.32
C LYS A 34 0.54 14.83 -6.17
N ASP A 35 0.34 15.73 -5.22
CA ASP A 35 1.26 16.85 -4.97
C ASP A 35 2.64 16.33 -4.51
N ASN A 36 2.66 15.35 -3.61
CA ASN A 36 3.90 14.65 -3.21
C ASN A 36 4.59 13.99 -4.41
N THR A 37 3.83 13.32 -5.28
CA THR A 37 4.36 12.70 -6.50
C THR A 37 5.01 13.73 -7.41
N VAL A 38 4.37 14.88 -7.63
CA VAL A 38 4.92 15.97 -8.45
C VAL A 38 6.20 16.53 -7.84
N ALA A 39 6.26 16.71 -6.51
CA ALA A 39 7.46 17.16 -5.82
C ALA A 39 8.63 16.17 -5.97
N LEU A 40 8.36 14.86 -5.76
CA LEU A 40 9.34 13.79 -5.94
C LEU A 40 9.87 13.72 -7.37
N LEU A 41 9.02 13.87 -8.38
CA LEU A 41 9.46 13.88 -9.79
C LEU A 41 10.32 15.09 -10.12
N LYS A 42 10.06 16.26 -9.52
CA LYS A 42 10.91 17.45 -9.66
C LYS A 42 12.29 17.24 -9.03
N GLU A 43 12.34 16.62 -7.85
CA GLU A 43 13.59 16.24 -7.18
C GLU A 43 14.37 15.22 -8.01
N TYR A 44 13.69 14.17 -8.48
CA TYR A 44 14.29 13.16 -9.35
C TYR A 44 14.89 13.74 -10.62
N ALA A 45 14.24 14.72 -11.24
CA ALA A 45 14.75 15.40 -12.43
C ALA A 45 16.08 16.13 -12.18
N GLN A 46 16.38 16.50 -10.94
CA GLN A 46 17.62 17.18 -10.54
C GLN A 46 18.69 16.21 -10.05
N THR A 47 18.30 15.16 -9.33
CA THR A 47 19.22 14.25 -8.61
C THR A 47 19.43 12.91 -9.33
N GLY A 48 18.47 12.49 -10.17
CA GLY A 48 18.45 11.17 -10.80
C GLY A 48 18.02 10.03 -9.86
N THR A 49 17.68 10.32 -8.60
CA THR A 49 17.33 9.32 -7.58
C THR A 49 16.18 9.80 -6.71
N PHE A 50 15.50 8.86 -6.07
CA PHE A 50 14.54 9.14 -4.98
C PHE A 50 15.20 8.95 -3.62
N ALA A 51 14.81 9.74 -2.64
CA ALA A 51 15.12 9.50 -1.24
C ALA A 51 14.21 8.34 -0.73
N GLU A 52 14.73 7.11 -0.78
CA GLU A 52 13.99 5.94 -0.33
C GLU A 52 13.85 5.92 1.21
N PRO A 53 12.74 5.37 1.74
CA PRO A 53 12.58 5.15 3.16
C PRO A 53 13.71 4.29 3.72
N ARG A 54 14.14 4.60 4.94
CA ARG A 54 15.15 3.80 5.63
C ARG A 54 14.72 2.35 5.74
N THR A 55 15.58 1.40 5.40
CA THR A 55 15.40 -0.01 5.71
C THR A 55 15.60 -0.26 7.20
N ASP A 56 14.60 -0.82 7.87
CA ASP A 56 14.64 -1.17 9.29
C ASP A 56 15.09 -2.60 9.51
N VAL A 57 14.69 -3.52 8.65
CA VAL A 57 15.11 -4.94 8.67
C VAL A 57 15.00 -5.53 7.27
N GLU A 58 15.90 -6.47 6.93
CA GLU A 58 15.90 -7.11 5.62
C GLU A 58 16.38 -8.56 5.66
N ASN A 59 16.14 -9.28 4.57
CA ASN A 59 16.75 -10.57 4.24
C ASN A 59 17.20 -10.58 2.78
N HIS A 60 17.55 -11.75 2.24
CA HIS A 60 17.97 -11.89 0.85
C HIS A 60 16.86 -11.61 -0.18
N ALA A 61 15.58 -11.77 0.19
CA ALA A 61 14.43 -11.66 -0.72
C ALA A 61 13.72 -10.31 -0.67
N PHE A 62 13.70 -9.65 0.49
CA PHE A 62 13.03 -8.35 0.64
C PHE A 62 13.56 -7.53 1.83
N ALA A 63 13.31 -6.24 1.78
CA ALA A 63 13.57 -5.28 2.85
C ALA A 63 12.25 -4.70 3.37
N LEU A 64 12.20 -4.35 4.67
CA LEU A 64 11.06 -3.71 5.31
C LEU A 64 11.45 -2.32 5.81
N SER A 65 10.60 -1.34 5.53
CA SER A 65 10.64 0.00 6.11
C SER A 65 9.35 0.24 6.88
N TYR A 66 9.42 0.87 8.05
CA TYR A 66 8.27 1.02 8.95
C TYR A 66 7.66 2.41 8.84
N LEU A 67 6.32 2.47 8.77
CA LEU A 67 5.58 3.72 8.96
C LEU A 67 5.70 4.21 10.41
N SER A 68 5.53 5.50 10.61
CA SER A 68 5.61 6.15 11.93
C SER A 68 4.74 5.48 13.00
N GLY A 69 3.55 4.99 12.64
CA GLY A 69 2.67 4.23 13.55
C GLY A 69 3.14 2.81 13.85
N SER A 70 4.21 2.34 13.23
CA SER A 70 4.81 1.01 13.41
C SER A 70 6.29 1.04 13.80
N LYS A 71 6.82 2.18 14.27
CA LYS A 71 8.25 2.34 14.62
C LYS A 71 8.79 1.40 15.67
N ASN A 72 7.92 0.86 16.52
CA ASN A 72 8.30 -0.02 17.62
C ASN A 72 8.26 -1.51 17.24
N LEU A 73 8.16 -1.83 15.96
CA LEU A 73 8.23 -3.21 15.51
C LEU A 73 9.62 -3.81 15.75
N PRO A 74 9.72 -5.14 16.03
CA PRO A 74 10.99 -5.82 16.14
C PRO A 74 11.86 -5.66 14.88
N SER A 75 13.15 -5.44 15.03
CA SER A 75 14.12 -5.24 13.94
C SER A 75 15.15 -6.37 13.83
N GLN A 76 14.98 -7.51 14.55
CA GLN A 76 15.92 -8.62 14.53
C GLN A 76 15.83 -9.42 13.21
N ASN A 77 14.63 -9.66 12.74
CA ASN A 77 14.40 -10.31 11.45
C ASN A 77 13.01 -9.94 10.88
N PRO A 78 12.80 -10.10 9.55
CA PRO A 78 11.55 -9.75 8.89
C PRO A 78 10.32 -10.52 9.40
N VAL A 79 10.47 -11.77 9.82
CA VAL A 79 9.35 -12.59 10.34
C VAL A 79 8.80 -11.99 11.62
N GLN A 80 9.68 -11.61 12.55
CA GLN A 80 9.26 -10.97 13.80
C GLN A 80 8.64 -9.59 13.56
N ALA A 81 9.17 -8.83 12.61
CA ALA A 81 8.58 -7.55 12.19
C ALA A 81 7.16 -7.73 11.64
N LEU A 82 6.96 -8.71 10.76
CA LEU A 82 5.65 -9.04 10.21
C LEU A 82 4.69 -9.58 11.28
N ALA A 83 5.17 -10.41 12.21
CA ALA A 83 4.37 -10.89 13.34
C ALA A 83 3.90 -9.71 14.21
N GLY A 84 4.80 -8.79 14.54
CA GLY A 84 4.49 -7.57 15.27
C GLY A 84 3.51 -6.65 14.52
N LEU A 85 3.66 -6.49 13.19
CA LEU A 85 2.71 -5.75 12.37
C LEU A 85 1.31 -6.37 12.43
N LEU A 86 1.22 -7.68 12.19
CA LEU A 86 -0.05 -8.40 12.18
C LEU A 86 -0.70 -8.43 13.58
N ALA A 87 0.09 -8.37 14.64
CA ALA A 87 -0.42 -8.22 16.01
C ALA A 87 -1.02 -6.83 16.30
N GLN A 88 -0.70 -5.81 15.50
CA GLN A 88 -1.33 -4.48 15.62
C GLN A 88 -2.79 -4.44 15.10
N LEU A 89 -3.26 -5.48 14.39
CA LEU A 89 -4.64 -5.58 13.94
C LEU A 89 -5.58 -5.77 15.13
N ARG A 90 -6.47 -4.82 15.34
CA ARG A 90 -7.48 -4.76 16.42
C ARG A 90 -8.85 -5.18 15.89
N PRO A 91 -9.83 -5.47 16.75
CA PRO A 91 -11.22 -5.61 16.31
C PRO A 91 -11.67 -4.37 15.52
N HIS A 92 -12.36 -4.59 14.41
CA HIS A 92 -12.81 -3.55 13.45
C HIS A 92 -11.71 -2.91 12.60
N ASP A 93 -10.45 -3.31 12.74
CA ASP A 93 -9.41 -2.95 11.78
C ASP A 93 -9.55 -3.74 10.47
N TYR A 94 -8.86 -3.27 9.44
CA TYR A 94 -8.65 -4.02 8.21
C TYR A 94 -7.18 -3.96 7.78
N ASN A 95 -6.75 -4.97 7.03
CA ASN A 95 -5.43 -4.96 6.41
C ASN A 95 -5.55 -4.54 4.94
N ALA A 96 -4.77 -3.55 4.52
CA ALA A 96 -4.69 -3.10 3.14
C ALA A 96 -3.35 -3.51 2.52
N ILE A 97 -3.38 -4.42 1.56
CA ILE A 97 -2.23 -4.75 0.73
C ILE A 97 -2.27 -3.83 -0.50
N THR A 98 -1.28 -2.95 -0.62
CA THR A 98 -1.15 -1.99 -1.73
C THR A 98 0.09 -2.33 -2.54
N ALA A 99 -0.09 -2.92 -3.73
CA ALA A 99 0.99 -3.49 -4.51
C ALA A 99 1.33 -2.62 -5.74
N TYR A 100 2.56 -2.13 -5.79
CA TYR A 100 3.12 -1.38 -6.92
C TYR A 100 4.04 -2.31 -7.73
N VAL A 101 3.43 -3.34 -8.30
CA VAL A 101 4.08 -4.36 -9.13
C VAL A 101 3.25 -4.60 -10.39
N ALA A 102 3.85 -5.19 -11.41
CA ALA A 102 3.13 -5.53 -12.64
C ALA A 102 1.91 -6.41 -12.34
N ARG A 103 0.74 -6.04 -12.93
CA ARG A 103 -0.50 -6.78 -12.77
C ARG A 103 -0.59 -7.89 -13.82
N ASN A 104 -0.17 -9.09 -13.46
CA ASN A 104 -0.29 -10.30 -14.27
C ASN A 104 -0.99 -11.42 -13.48
N PRO A 105 -1.43 -12.52 -14.13
CA PRO A 105 -2.15 -13.61 -13.44
C PRO A 105 -1.38 -14.23 -12.27
N GLU A 106 -0.06 -14.36 -12.38
CA GLU A 106 0.77 -14.94 -11.33
C GLU A 106 0.84 -14.04 -10.09
N HIS A 107 1.14 -12.74 -10.27
CA HIS A 107 1.18 -11.78 -9.16
C HIS A 107 -0.20 -11.60 -8.51
N ILE A 108 -1.28 -11.61 -9.30
CA ILE A 108 -2.65 -11.59 -8.78
C ILE A 108 -2.87 -12.80 -7.86
N GLY A 109 -2.53 -14.00 -8.31
CA GLY A 109 -2.71 -15.23 -7.53
C GLY A 109 -1.94 -15.20 -6.21
N LEU A 110 -0.66 -14.79 -6.24
CA LEU A 110 0.18 -14.70 -5.05
C LEU A 110 -0.32 -13.64 -4.05
N LEU A 111 -0.74 -12.48 -4.53
CA LEU A 111 -1.29 -11.43 -3.66
C LEU A 111 -2.64 -11.84 -3.06
N GLU A 112 -3.48 -12.54 -3.80
CA GLU A 112 -4.72 -13.11 -3.27
C GLU A 112 -4.45 -14.21 -2.23
N GLU A 113 -3.44 -15.06 -2.43
CA GLU A 113 -3.01 -16.04 -1.44
C GLU A 113 -2.58 -15.34 -0.15
N LEU A 114 -1.71 -14.35 -0.24
CA LEU A 114 -1.26 -13.54 0.90
C LEU A 114 -2.44 -12.92 1.66
N ARG A 115 -3.38 -12.31 0.91
CA ARG A 115 -4.59 -11.69 1.46
C ARG A 115 -5.44 -12.70 2.25
N VAL A 116 -5.69 -13.85 1.66
CA VAL A 116 -6.52 -14.91 2.27
C VAL A 116 -5.89 -15.43 3.55
N LYS A 117 -4.57 -15.67 3.56
CA LYS A 117 -3.84 -16.13 4.75
C LYS A 117 -3.97 -15.15 5.92
N ILE A 118 -3.77 -13.86 5.68
CA ILE A 118 -3.93 -12.82 6.72
C ILE A 118 -5.37 -12.75 7.20
N ARG A 119 -6.35 -12.72 6.29
CA ARG A 119 -7.77 -12.70 6.62
C ARG A 119 -8.16 -13.87 7.52
N ASP A 120 -7.78 -15.07 7.14
CA ASP A 120 -8.22 -16.29 7.83
C ASP A 120 -7.58 -16.45 9.20
N ALA A 121 -6.33 -15.99 9.35
CA ALA A 121 -5.63 -16.03 10.63
C ALA A 121 -6.07 -14.93 11.59
N ARG A 122 -6.26 -13.70 11.10
CA ARG A 122 -6.57 -12.53 11.95
C ARG A 122 -8.06 -12.20 12.05
N LYS A 123 -8.90 -12.82 11.21
CA LYS A 123 -10.37 -12.62 11.17
C LYS A 123 -10.77 -11.16 10.98
N VAL A 124 -10.01 -10.42 10.18
CA VAL A 124 -10.26 -9.03 9.81
C VAL A 124 -10.53 -8.91 8.31
N ALA A 125 -11.20 -7.84 7.90
CA ALA A 125 -11.33 -7.51 6.48
C ALA A 125 -9.93 -7.30 5.88
N THR A 126 -9.71 -7.78 4.67
CA THR A 126 -8.44 -7.60 3.95
C THR A 126 -8.71 -7.21 2.50
N THR A 127 -7.94 -6.25 1.99
CA THR A 127 -8.04 -5.77 0.62
C THR A 127 -6.72 -5.93 -0.11
N VAL A 128 -6.79 -6.13 -1.43
CA VAL A 128 -5.63 -6.02 -2.34
C VAL A 128 -5.93 -4.95 -3.38
N GLY A 129 -5.06 -3.98 -3.50
CA GLY A 129 -5.12 -2.94 -4.52
C GLY A 129 -3.81 -2.84 -5.29
N PHE A 130 -3.91 -2.80 -6.64
CA PHE A 130 -2.74 -2.49 -7.46
C PHE A 130 -2.60 -0.98 -7.61
N GLY A 131 -1.44 -0.46 -7.22
CA GLY A 131 -1.08 0.94 -7.40
C GLY A 131 -0.71 1.27 -8.86
N PRO A 132 -0.97 2.50 -9.29
CA PRO A 132 -1.64 3.58 -8.58
C PRO A 132 -3.18 3.51 -8.62
N ARG A 133 -3.77 2.49 -9.24
CA ARG A 133 -5.21 2.40 -9.52
C ARG A 133 -6.06 2.51 -8.25
N PHE A 134 -5.68 1.88 -7.15
CA PHE A 134 -6.45 1.93 -5.90
C PHE A 134 -6.55 3.35 -5.31
N LEU A 135 -5.68 4.28 -5.68
CA LEU A 135 -5.76 5.69 -5.28
C LEU A 135 -7.09 6.33 -5.70
N HIS A 136 -7.70 5.84 -6.79
CA HIS A 136 -8.98 6.32 -7.32
C HIS A 136 -10.20 5.57 -6.75
N SER A 137 -10.02 4.73 -5.75
CA SER A 137 -11.10 3.96 -5.11
C SER A 137 -10.97 3.97 -3.58
N THR A 138 -10.01 3.25 -3.02
CA THR A 138 -9.83 3.10 -1.58
C THR A 138 -8.77 4.02 -0.98
N GLY A 139 -8.00 4.73 -1.80
CA GLY A 139 -6.88 5.55 -1.36
C GLY A 139 -7.26 6.64 -0.35
N GLN A 140 -8.41 7.29 -0.53
CA GLN A 140 -8.92 8.28 0.44
C GLN A 140 -9.19 7.62 1.80
N LEU A 141 -9.79 6.43 1.82
CA LEU A 141 -10.10 5.70 3.05
C LEU A 141 -8.81 5.31 3.81
N HIS A 142 -7.80 4.77 3.11
CA HIS A 142 -6.54 4.35 3.76
C HIS A 142 -5.81 5.52 4.44
N LYS A 143 -5.85 6.70 3.84
CA LYS A 143 -5.15 7.90 4.31
C LYS A 143 -6.00 8.75 5.27
N GLY A 144 -7.19 9.13 4.83
CA GLY A 144 -8.06 10.08 5.51
C GLY A 144 -9.16 9.46 6.36
N GLY A 145 -9.40 8.16 6.25
CA GLY A 145 -10.34 7.44 7.09
C GLY A 145 -9.90 7.34 8.55
N PRO A 146 -10.69 6.71 9.42
CA PRO A 146 -10.30 6.44 10.80
C PRO A 146 -9.02 5.57 10.85
N ASP A 147 -8.31 5.57 11.99
CA ASP A 147 -7.08 4.76 12.18
C ASP A 147 -7.41 3.27 12.40
N THR A 148 -8.08 2.68 11.44
CA THR A 148 -8.44 1.26 11.40
C THR A 148 -7.70 0.48 10.32
N CYS A 149 -6.80 1.14 9.56
CA CYS A 149 -6.03 0.52 8.50
C CYS A 149 -4.64 0.10 8.98
N VAL A 150 -4.27 -1.16 8.77
CA VAL A 150 -2.87 -1.62 8.84
C VAL A 150 -2.41 -1.89 7.42
N VAL A 151 -1.38 -1.16 6.96
CA VAL A 151 -0.95 -1.16 5.56
C VAL A 151 0.23 -2.10 5.35
N LEU A 152 0.15 -2.91 4.29
CA LEU A 152 1.26 -3.65 3.72
C LEU A 152 1.49 -3.12 2.30
N GLN A 153 2.39 -2.13 2.14
CA GLN A 153 2.75 -1.61 0.84
C GLN A 153 3.85 -2.48 0.24
N ILE A 154 3.63 -3.00 -0.97
CA ILE A 154 4.58 -3.85 -1.68
C ILE A 154 5.09 -3.10 -2.90
N VAL A 155 6.41 -3.01 -3.03
CA VAL A 155 7.11 -2.43 -4.18
C VAL A 155 8.22 -3.37 -4.64
N ALA A 156 8.68 -3.21 -5.86
CA ALA A 156 9.79 -3.98 -6.42
C ALA A 156 10.61 -3.12 -7.38
N ASP A 157 11.84 -3.55 -7.63
CA ASP A 157 12.67 -2.99 -8.69
C ASP A 157 12.32 -3.68 -10.01
N ASP A 158 11.74 -2.90 -10.94
CA ASP A 158 11.58 -3.37 -12.31
C ASP A 158 12.89 -3.19 -13.09
N THR A 159 13.19 -4.13 -13.97
CA THR A 159 14.41 -4.10 -14.81
C THR A 159 14.28 -3.15 -15.99
N GLU A 160 13.04 -2.85 -16.42
CA GLU A 160 12.75 -2.02 -17.59
C GLU A 160 11.97 -0.77 -17.19
N ASP A 161 12.34 0.39 -17.77
CA ASP A 161 11.64 1.65 -17.59
C ASP A 161 11.22 2.23 -18.94
N PRO A 162 10.16 1.70 -19.59
CA PRO A 162 9.64 2.22 -20.84
C PRO A 162 9.34 3.72 -20.74
N LYS A 163 9.84 4.50 -21.71
CA LYS A 163 9.70 5.95 -21.68
C LYS A 163 8.28 6.41 -21.95
N ILE A 164 7.85 7.41 -21.19
CA ILE A 164 6.57 8.09 -21.44
C ILE A 164 6.80 9.16 -22.51
N PRO A 165 6.11 9.11 -23.66
CA PRO A 165 6.26 10.11 -24.71
C PRO A 165 6.03 11.53 -24.18
N GLY A 166 7.01 12.42 -24.42
CA GLY A 166 6.94 13.83 -24.05
C GLY A 166 7.21 14.17 -22.57
N MET A 167 7.47 13.19 -21.69
CA MET A 167 7.68 13.45 -20.26
C MET A 167 9.13 13.38 -19.79
N GLY A 168 10.07 12.90 -20.60
CA GLY A 168 11.48 12.78 -20.21
C GLY A 168 11.78 11.72 -19.13
N LEU A 169 10.78 11.00 -18.63
CA LEU A 169 10.87 9.95 -17.62
C LEU A 169 10.13 8.69 -18.09
N GLY A 170 10.33 7.56 -17.38
CA GLY A 170 9.67 6.30 -17.69
C GLY A 170 8.49 6.01 -16.77
N PHE A 171 7.71 4.99 -17.15
CA PHE A 171 6.56 4.53 -16.35
C PHE A 171 6.96 3.99 -14.98
N ARG A 172 8.11 3.31 -14.88
CA ARG A 172 8.65 2.83 -13.60
C ARG A 172 9.00 3.99 -12.67
N THR A 173 9.70 5.00 -13.19
CA THR A 173 10.04 6.20 -12.44
C THR A 173 8.77 6.88 -11.91
N LEU A 174 7.73 6.99 -12.73
CA LEU A 174 6.44 7.54 -12.31
C LEU A 174 5.78 6.67 -11.23
N LEU A 175 5.77 5.35 -11.41
CA LEU A 175 5.18 4.40 -10.45
C LEU A 175 5.89 4.47 -9.09
N ALA A 176 7.22 4.55 -9.08
CA ALA A 176 8.02 4.69 -7.86
C ALA A 176 7.70 6.00 -7.12
N ALA A 177 7.61 7.11 -7.85
CA ALA A 177 7.22 8.41 -7.28
C ALA A 177 5.81 8.36 -6.67
N GLN A 178 4.85 7.67 -7.32
CA GLN A 178 3.49 7.49 -6.80
C GLN A 178 3.47 6.61 -5.54
N ALA A 179 4.24 5.53 -5.51
CA ALA A 179 4.37 4.67 -4.34
C ALA A 179 4.97 5.41 -3.14
N LEU A 180 6.01 6.23 -3.39
CA LEU A 180 6.61 7.08 -2.36
C LEU A 180 5.68 8.20 -1.90
N GLY A 181 4.99 8.87 -2.81
CA GLY A 181 4.01 9.91 -2.47
C GLY A 181 2.86 9.39 -1.61
N ASP A 182 2.43 8.15 -1.89
CA ASP A 182 1.44 7.46 -1.08
C ASP A 182 1.98 7.11 0.32
N TRP A 183 3.21 6.57 0.37
CA TRP A 183 3.93 6.28 1.60
C TRP A 183 4.07 7.51 2.50
N MET A 184 4.50 8.65 1.95
CA MET A 184 4.63 9.92 2.68
C MET A 184 3.30 10.40 3.27
N SER A 185 2.19 10.22 2.52
CA SER A 185 0.86 10.59 2.99
C SER A 185 0.38 9.71 4.15
N LEU A 186 0.72 8.43 4.14
CA LEU A 186 0.43 7.49 5.23
C LEU A 186 1.30 7.78 6.46
N ASP A 187 2.59 8.03 6.26
CA ASP A 187 3.56 8.31 7.32
C ASP A 187 3.23 9.61 8.09
N LYS A 188 2.91 10.68 7.37
CA LYS A 188 2.48 11.96 7.94
C LYS A 188 1.27 11.83 8.88
N ARG A 189 0.43 10.82 8.67
CA ARG A 189 -0.75 10.52 9.48
C ARG A 189 -0.52 9.46 10.53
N ASN A 190 0.74 9.09 10.75
CA ASN A 190 1.11 8.08 11.74
C ASN A 190 0.35 6.77 11.56
N ARG A 191 0.09 6.37 10.30
CA ARG A 191 -0.59 5.11 9.99
C ARG A 191 0.29 3.92 10.37
N ARG A 192 -0.35 2.81 10.75
CA ARG A 192 0.31 1.54 11.04
C ARG A 192 0.59 0.80 9.74
N GLY A 193 1.80 0.35 9.54
CA GLY A 193 2.13 -0.40 8.32
C GLY A 193 3.62 -0.51 8.05
N VAL A 194 3.92 -1.32 7.04
CA VAL A 194 5.28 -1.51 6.52
C VAL A 194 5.28 -1.43 5.00
N ARG A 195 6.40 -0.96 4.45
CA ARG A 195 6.74 -1.07 3.04
C ARG A 195 7.65 -2.27 2.87
N VAL A 196 7.25 -3.20 2.01
CA VAL A 196 8.02 -4.36 1.58
C VAL A 196 8.64 -4.05 0.23
N HIS A 197 9.95 -3.94 0.19
CA HIS A 197 10.70 -3.79 -1.05
C HIS A 197 11.22 -5.16 -1.48
N LEU A 198 10.61 -5.75 -2.50
CA LEU A 198 11.00 -7.04 -3.07
C LEU A 198 12.31 -6.90 -3.85
N LYS A 199 13.25 -7.82 -3.63
CA LYS A 199 14.55 -7.85 -4.31
C LYS A 199 14.53 -8.86 -5.46
N GLY A 200 15.00 -8.45 -6.64
CA GLY A 200 15.07 -9.34 -7.80
C GLY A 200 13.71 -9.71 -8.39
N ASP A 201 13.49 -11.01 -8.65
CA ASP A 201 12.24 -11.48 -9.27
C ASP A 201 11.03 -11.28 -8.35
N VAL A 202 10.00 -10.63 -8.88
CA VAL A 202 8.81 -10.23 -8.10
C VAL A 202 8.03 -11.45 -7.60
N ALA A 203 7.84 -12.46 -8.42
CA ALA A 203 7.08 -13.65 -8.02
C ALA A 203 7.82 -14.45 -6.94
N ALA A 204 9.15 -14.59 -7.06
CA ALA A 204 9.98 -15.20 -6.03
C ALA A 204 9.93 -14.40 -4.72
N GLY A 205 10.03 -13.07 -4.78
CA GLY A 205 9.91 -12.18 -3.63
C GLY A 205 8.54 -12.28 -2.95
N LEU A 206 7.45 -12.35 -3.72
CA LEU A 206 6.10 -12.55 -3.18
C LEU A 206 5.96 -13.92 -2.50
N ARG A 207 6.50 -15.00 -3.06
CA ARG A 207 6.51 -16.32 -2.41
C ARG A 207 7.30 -16.30 -1.11
N ALA A 208 8.44 -15.64 -1.08
CA ALA A 208 9.24 -15.48 0.14
C ALA A 208 8.48 -14.67 1.21
N LEU A 209 7.77 -13.61 0.81
CA LEU A 209 6.92 -12.83 1.70
C LEU A 209 5.77 -13.67 2.26
N ILE A 210 5.09 -14.46 1.43
CA ILE A 210 4.03 -15.39 1.86
C ILE A 210 4.56 -16.37 2.89
N SER A 211 5.72 -16.99 2.64
CA SER A 211 6.36 -17.90 3.59
C SER A 211 6.70 -17.21 4.93
N ALA A 212 7.23 -15.99 4.88
CA ALA A 212 7.53 -15.21 6.07
C ALA A 212 6.27 -14.81 6.86
N VAL A 213 5.16 -14.53 6.17
CA VAL A 213 3.85 -14.25 6.80
C VAL A 213 3.28 -15.53 7.43
N ASP A 214 3.39 -16.69 6.79
CA ASP A 214 2.95 -17.95 7.39
C ASP A 214 3.71 -18.26 8.69
N GLU A 215 5.02 -18.07 8.68
CA GLU A 215 5.85 -18.21 9.88
C GLU A 215 5.45 -17.18 10.95
N ALA A 216 5.28 -15.92 10.57
CA ALA A 216 4.85 -14.83 11.45
C ALA A 216 3.48 -15.10 12.10
N LEU A 217 2.54 -15.68 11.37
CA LEU A 217 1.22 -16.07 11.88
C LEU A 217 1.27 -17.27 12.84
N SER A 218 2.32 -18.09 12.75
CA SER A 218 2.55 -19.25 13.63
C SER A 218 3.23 -18.87 14.94
N VAL A 219 3.88 -17.71 15.00
CA VAL A 219 4.46 -17.17 16.24
C VAL A 219 3.33 -16.79 17.17
N ARG A 220 3.19 -17.52 18.29
CA ARG A 220 2.24 -17.13 19.35
C ARG A 220 2.69 -15.80 19.95
N ALA A 221 1.79 -14.82 19.93
CA ALA A 221 1.98 -13.53 20.59
C ALA A 221 1.98 -13.69 22.11
#